data_620456b98cce05dcc0fb773febc2d72d
#
_entry.id   620456b98cce05dcc0fb773febc2d72d
#
_cell.length_a   1.000
_cell.length_b   1.000
_cell.length_c   1.000
_cell.angle_alpha   90.00
_cell.angle_beta   90.00
_cell.angle_gamma   90.00
#
_symmetry.space_group_name_H-M   'P 1'
#
loop_
_entity.id
_entity.type
_entity.pdbx_description
1 polymer ?
#
loop_
_entity_poly.entity_id
_entity_poly.type
_entity_poly.pdbx_seq_one_letter_code
_entity_poly.pdbx_strand_id
1 'polypeptide(L)'
;MTTLQHLITRAHQSVTGILPGDLYDLAATRKVLIIDVREAEELSAGSIPGAIGIPRGLIEMAADTAFRGRHRVLSAAQSKTVCCVCDCPSAGRSSLAAWTLQNMQFQDICFLKGGIPLWLADGYPLQPLLNPAYSVMRKS
;
A
#
# COMPACT_ATOMS: atom_id res chain seq x y z
N MET A 1 5.43 -8.52 -26.36
CA MET A 1 5.09 -9.08 -25.04
C MET A 1 5.18 -8.00 -23.98
N THR A 2 4.20 -7.92 -23.10
CA THR A 2 4.25 -7.01 -21.95
C THR A 2 5.04 -7.65 -20.81
N THR A 3 6.06 -6.97 -20.33
CA THR A 3 6.90 -7.45 -19.22
C THR A 3 6.48 -6.81 -17.91
N LEU A 4 6.96 -7.37 -16.79
CA LEU A 4 6.78 -6.75 -15.47
C LEU A 4 7.30 -5.31 -15.47
N GLN A 5 8.46 -5.07 -16.07
CA GLN A 5 9.03 -3.71 -16.14
C GLN A 5 8.13 -2.74 -16.91
N HIS A 6 7.51 -3.20 -18.00
CA HIS A 6 6.54 -2.38 -18.73
C HIS A 6 5.34 -2.00 -17.85
N LEU A 7 4.82 -2.95 -17.07
CA LEU A 7 3.71 -2.68 -16.17
C LEU A 7 4.10 -1.70 -15.06
N ILE A 8 5.28 -1.87 -14.47
CA ILE A 8 5.76 -0.94 -13.43
C ILE A 8 5.95 0.46 -14.01
N THR A 9 6.53 0.58 -15.21
CA THR A 9 6.68 1.88 -15.87
C THR A 9 5.33 2.57 -16.09
N ARG A 10 4.34 1.83 -16.56
CA ARG A 10 2.99 2.37 -16.76
C ARG A 10 2.34 2.78 -15.45
N ALA A 11 2.53 2.01 -14.38
CA ALA A 11 2.01 2.37 -13.07
C ALA A 11 2.65 3.68 -12.57
N HIS A 12 3.97 3.82 -12.72
CA HIS A 12 4.68 5.05 -12.33
C HIS A 12 4.25 6.27 -13.15
N GLN A 13 3.84 6.08 -14.40
CA GLN A 13 3.32 7.17 -15.23
C GLN A 13 1.88 7.56 -14.85
N SER A 14 1.13 6.64 -14.27
CA SER A 14 -0.30 6.80 -14.00
C SER A 14 -0.60 7.25 -12.57
N VAL A 15 0.26 6.90 -11.61
CA VAL A 15 0.05 7.15 -10.19
C VAL A 15 1.19 7.99 -9.64
N THR A 16 0.87 8.94 -8.78
CA THR A 16 1.85 9.79 -8.11
C THR A 16 2.67 9.00 -7.09
N GLY A 17 4.00 9.11 -7.17
CA GLY A 17 4.90 8.63 -6.13
C GLY A 17 5.26 9.77 -5.18
N ILE A 18 5.37 9.47 -3.88
CA ILE A 18 5.79 10.46 -2.88
C ILE A 18 7.06 10.00 -2.18
N LEU A 19 7.83 10.95 -1.68
CA LEU A 19 9.07 10.68 -0.96
C LEU A 19 8.78 10.29 0.50
N PRO A 20 9.73 9.59 1.18
CA PRO A 20 9.54 9.21 2.58
C PRO A 20 9.19 10.35 3.50
N GLY A 21 9.83 11.52 3.35
CA GLY A 21 9.54 12.68 4.18
C GLY A 21 8.11 13.19 4.03
N ASP A 22 7.58 13.17 2.80
CA ASP A 22 6.19 13.57 2.55
C ASP A 22 5.21 12.59 3.19
N LEU A 23 5.49 11.30 3.11
CA LEU A 23 4.65 10.29 3.76
C LEU A 23 4.72 10.43 5.28
N TYR A 24 5.92 10.67 5.83
CA TYR A 24 6.09 10.88 7.26
C TYR A 24 5.22 12.04 7.75
N ASP A 25 5.23 13.17 7.04
CA ASP A 25 4.44 14.35 7.40
C ASP A 25 2.94 14.08 7.35
N LEU A 26 2.47 13.39 6.30
CA LEU A 26 1.07 12.99 6.19
C LEU A 26 0.66 12.06 7.32
N ALA A 27 1.51 11.08 7.65
CA ALA A 27 1.23 10.13 8.72
C ALA A 27 1.18 10.81 10.09
N ALA A 28 2.07 11.77 10.34
CA ALA A 28 2.12 12.52 11.60
C ALA A 28 0.83 13.31 11.86
N THR A 29 0.17 13.78 10.81
CA THR A 29 -1.11 14.50 10.91
C THR A 29 -2.33 13.60 10.68
N ARG A 30 -2.12 12.30 10.54
CA ARG A 30 -3.19 11.30 10.29
C ARG A 30 -4.02 11.61 9.05
N LYS A 31 -3.38 12.17 8.02
CA LYS A 31 -4.04 12.54 6.76
C LYS A 31 -3.83 11.54 5.65
N VAL A 32 -3.38 10.33 5.97
CA VAL A 32 -3.13 9.28 5.00
C VAL A 32 -3.45 7.91 5.59
N LEU A 33 -4.03 7.04 4.77
CA LEU A 33 -4.15 5.62 5.06
C LEU A 33 -2.99 4.91 4.35
N ILE A 34 -2.13 4.24 5.10
CA ILE A 34 -0.96 3.54 4.56
C ILE A 34 -1.29 2.06 4.43
N ILE A 35 -1.11 1.52 3.22
CA ILE A 35 -1.33 0.11 2.93
C ILE A 35 0.00 -0.52 2.55
N ASP A 36 0.48 -1.44 3.39
CA ASP A 36 1.67 -2.23 3.08
C ASP A 36 1.22 -3.48 2.31
N VAL A 37 1.66 -3.59 1.06
CA VAL A 37 1.21 -4.64 0.16
C VAL A 37 2.14 -5.85 0.11
N ARG A 38 3.08 -5.94 1.05
CA ARG A 38 3.95 -7.11 1.19
C ARG A 38 3.16 -8.31 1.70
N GLU A 39 3.75 -9.49 1.56
CA GLU A 39 3.17 -10.72 2.10
C GLU A 39 3.24 -10.74 3.64
N ALA A 40 2.36 -11.54 4.26
CA ALA A 40 2.27 -11.61 5.71
C ALA A 40 3.61 -11.94 6.38
N GLU A 41 4.40 -12.82 5.78
CA GLU A 41 5.72 -13.19 6.33
C GLU A 41 6.68 -12.01 6.35
N GLU A 42 6.67 -11.18 5.30
CA GLU A 42 7.51 -9.98 5.23
C GLU A 42 7.09 -8.95 6.29
N LEU A 43 5.80 -8.87 6.58
CA LEU A 43 5.25 -7.91 7.55
C LEU A 43 5.64 -8.24 9.00
N SER A 44 6.09 -9.46 9.28
CA SER A 44 6.52 -9.85 10.62
C SER A 44 7.72 -9.05 11.13
N ALA A 45 8.51 -8.49 10.21
CA ALA A 45 9.64 -7.62 10.54
C ALA A 45 9.23 -6.17 10.86
N GLY A 46 7.94 -5.88 10.82
CA GLY A 46 7.41 -4.53 11.01
C GLY A 46 7.10 -3.80 9.72
N SER A 47 6.40 -2.69 9.84
CA SER A 47 6.01 -1.84 8.73
C SER A 47 6.09 -0.37 9.14
N ILE A 48 5.76 0.51 8.22
CA ILE A 48 5.63 1.94 8.50
C ILE A 48 4.57 2.13 9.60
N PRO A 49 4.83 2.97 10.62
CA PRO A 49 3.89 3.17 11.71
C PRO A 49 2.48 3.52 11.23
N GLY A 50 1.49 2.78 11.73
CA GLY A 50 0.09 2.98 11.36
C GLY A 50 -0.35 2.25 10.09
N ALA A 51 0.55 1.56 9.39
CA ALA A 51 0.21 0.85 8.17
C ALA A 51 -0.72 -0.34 8.43
N ILE A 52 -1.60 -0.59 7.48
CA ILE A 52 -2.42 -1.79 7.42
C ILE A 52 -1.78 -2.73 6.40
N GLY A 53 -1.59 -3.99 6.79
CA GLY A 53 -1.05 -5.01 5.89
C GLY A 53 -2.15 -5.62 5.03
N ILE A 54 -2.05 -5.45 3.71
CA ILE A 54 -2.95 -6.08 2.75
C ILE A 54 -2.09 -6.60 1.59
N PRO A 55 -1.84 -7.91 1.53
CA PRO A 55 -1.00 -8.47 0.47
C PRO A 55 -1.47 -8.06 -0.92
N ARG A 56 -0.52 -7.81 -1.83
CA ARG A 56 -0.83 -7.32 -3.18
C ARG A 56 -1.89 -8.17 -3.89
N GLY A 57 -1.82 -9.49 -3.73
CA GLY A 57 -2.77 -10.40 -4.37
C GLY A 57 -4.21 -10.28 -3.86
N LEU A 58 -4.43 -9.61 -2.74
CA LEU A 58 -5.75 -9.47 -2.12
C LEU A 58 -6.31 -8.04 -2.22
N ILE A 59 -5.60 -7.13 -2.87
CA ILE A 59 -5.98 -5.71 -2.91
C ILE A 59 -7.38 -5.52 -3.51
N GLU A 60 -7.67 -6.17 -4.63
CA GLU A 60 -8.96 -6.01 -5.30
C GLU A 60 -10.11 -6.46 -4.41
N MET A 61 -9.97 -7.62 -3.76
CA MET A 61 -10.99 -8.12 -2.83
C MET A 61 -11.13 -7.22 -1.61
N ALA A 62 -10.02 -6.76 -1.08
CA ALA A 62 -10.03 -5.90 0.11
C ALA A 62 -10.72 -4.55 -0.16
N ALA A 63 -10.56 -4.02 -1.36
CA ALA A 63 -11.07 -2.70 -1.74
C ALA A 63 -12.50 -2.70 -2.29
N ASP A 64 -13.01 -3.86 -2.72
CA ASP A 64 -14.29 -3.97 -3.39
C ASP A 64 -15.45 -3.80 -2.41
N THR A 65 -16.21 -2.73 -2.56
CA THR A 65 -17.38 -2.45 -1.70
C THR A 65 -18.48 -3.51 -1.80
N ALA A 66 -18.50 -4.27 -2.90
CA ALA A 66 -19.49 -5.34 -3.09
C ALA A 66 -18.99 -6.71 -2.59
N PHE A 67 -17.71 -6.85 -2.25
CA PHE A 67 -17.18 -8.11 -1.76
C PHE A 67 -17.48 -8.28 -0.27
N ARG A 68 -18.10 -9.40 0.09
CA ARG A 68 -18.52 -9.65 1.46
C ARG A 68 -17.34 -9.68 2.45
N GLY A 69 -16.21 -10.25 2.04
CA GLY A 69 -14.98 -10.35 2.84
C GLY A 69 -14.07 -9.13 2.76
N ARG A 70 -14.53 -8.01 2.23
CA ARG A 70 -13.72 -6.80 2.03
C ARG A 70 -13.09 -6.31 3.32
N HIS A 71 -12.01 -5.54 3.19
CA HIS A 71 -11.42 -4.83 4.31
C HIS A 71 -12.23 -3.57 4.58
N ARG A 72 -12.79 -3.46 5.78
CA ARG A 72 -13.75 -2.39 6.11
C ARG A 72 -13.15 -0.99 6.00
N VAL A 73 -11.88 -0.83 6.39
CA VAL A 73 -11.24 0.47 6.34
C VAL A 73 -10.87 0.84 4.91
N LEU A 74 -10.19 -0.06 4.18
CA LEU A 74 -9.77 0.23 2.80
C LEU A 74 -10.98 0.45 1.89
N SER A 75 -11.98 -0.41 1.95
CA SER A 75 -13.14 -0.31 1.06
C SER A 75 -13.97 0.95 1.28
N ALA A 76 -13.80 1.63 2.41
CA ALA A 76 -14.47 2.90 2.71
C ALA A 76 -13.59 4.13 2.44
N ALA A 77 -12.40 3.96 1.85
CA ALA A 77 -11.40 5.02 1.74
C ALA A 77 -11.28 5.65 0.35
N GLN A 78 -12.27 5.48 -0.54
CA GLN A 78 -12.18 5.98 -1.92
C GLN A 78 -11.94 7.49 -2.02
N SER A 79 -12.42 8.28 -1.05
CA SER A 79 -12.22 9.73 -1.03
C SER A 79 -11.11 10.19 -0.11
N LYS A 80 -10.40 9.25 0.52
CA LYS A 80 -9.29 9.56 1.42
C LYS A 80 -7.97 9.43 0.69
N THR A 81 -6.92 10.08 1.24
CA THR A 81 -5.56 9.87 0.74
C THR A 81 -5.08 8.48 1.17
N VAL A 82 -4.70 7.66 0.19
CA VAL A 82 -4.20 6.30 0.42
C VAL A 82 -2.82 6.17 -0.22
N CYS A 83 -1.86 5.65 0.54
CA CYS A 83 -0.50 5.42 0.07
C CYS A 83 -0.15 3.94 0.17
N CYS A 84 0.23 3.33 -0.94
CA CYS A 84 0.71 1.95 -0.98
C CYS A 84 2.22 1.89 -0.77
N VAL A 85 2.69 0.93 0.01
CA VAL A 85 4.12 0.74 0.28
C VAL A 85 4.51 -0.72 0.08
N CYS A 86 5.75 -0.95 -0.32
CA CYS A 86 6.39 -2.27 -0.39
C CYS A 86 7.88 -2.11 -0.10
N ASP A 87 8.65 -3.19 -0.16
CA ASP A 87 10.10 -3.10 0.08
C ASP A 87 10.94 -3.26 -1.20
N CYS A 88 10.32 -3.19 -2.36
CA CYS A 88 11.05 -3.15 -3.62
C CYS A 88 11.62 -1.74 -3.84
N PRO A 89 12.92 -1.59 -4.13
CA PRO A 89 13.48 -0.26 -4.42
C PRO A 89 12.82 0.44 -5.60
N SER A 90 12.32 -0.32 -6.58
CA SER A 90 11.55 0.20 -7.71
C SER A 90 10.10 0.53 -7.37
N ALA A 91 9.66 0.23 -6.15
CA ALA A 91 8.26 0.34 -5.72
C ALA A 91 7.29 -0.41 -6.64
N GLY A 92 7.71 -1.60 -7.13
CA GLY A 92 6.95 -2.35 -8.12
C GLY A 92 5.60 -2.80 -7.61
N ARG A 93 5.57 -3.56 -6.52
CA ARG A 93 4.32 -4.07 -5.95
C ARG A 93 3.39 -2.95 -5.50
N SER A 94 3.94 -1.91 -4.88
CA SER A 94 3.14 -0.80 -4.35
C SER A 94 2.59 0.09 -5.47
N SER A 95 3.38 0.38 -6.51
CA SER A 95 2.89 1.17 -7.63
C SER A 95 1.81 0.44 -8.42
N LEU A 96 1.95 -0.87 -8.61
CA LEU A 96 0.92 -1.68 -9.25
C LEU A 96 -0.36 -1.74 -8.42
N ALA A 97 -0.25 -1.87 -7.10
CA ALA A 97 -1.39 -1.84 -6.19
C ALA A 97 -2.10 -0.48 -6.24
N ALA A 98 -1.34 0.61 -6.20
CA ALA A 98 -1.89 1.96 -6.28
C ALA A 98 -2.60 2.18 -7.62
N TRP A 99 -2.03 1.70 -8.72
CA TRP A 99 -2.66 1.78 -10.03
C TRP A 99 -3.98 1.00 -10.09
N THR A 100 -3.99 -0.20 -9.49
CA THR A 100 -5.23 -0.99 -9.36
C THR A 100 -6.29 -0.22 -8.57
N LEU A 101 -5.94 0.36 -7.44
CA LEU A 101 -6.89 1.15 -6.63
C LEU A 101 -7.38 2.39 -7.37
N GLN A 102 -6.52 3.06 -8.15
CA GLN A 102 -6.92 4.16 -8.99
C GLN A 102 -7.99 3.72 -10.00
N ASN A 103 -7.81 2.55 -10.61
CA ASN A 103 -8.80 1.97 -11.53
C ASN A 103 -10.07 1.49 -10.81
N MET A 104 -10.03 1.34 -9.49
CA MET A 104 -11.20 1.03 -8.65
C MET A 104 -11.81 2.31 -8.04
N GLN A 105 -11.52 3.47 -8.63
CA GLN A 105 -12.13 4.77 -8.29
C GLN A 105 -11.63 5.39 -6.99
N PHE A 106 -10.46 4.99 -6.50
CA PHE A 106 -9.80 5.70 -5.40
C PHE A 106 -9.29 7.04 -5.94
N GLN A 107 -9.71 8.15 -5.32
CA GLN A 107 -9.54 9.50 -5.87
C GLN A 107 -8.17 10.09 -5.59
N ASP A 108 -7.55 9.74 -4.45
CA ASP A 108 -6.28 10.31 -4.02
C ASP A 108 -5.36 9.17 -3.58
N ILE A 109 -4.74 8.54 -4.56
CA ILE A 109 -3.89 7.37 -4.38
C ILE A 109 -2.45 7.70 -4.76
N CYS A 110 -1.52 7.24 -3.96
CA CYS A 110 -0.09 7.38 -4.24
C CYS A 110 0.68 6.13 -3.80
N PHE A 111 1.96 6.08 -4.10
CA PHE A 111 2.86 5.03 -3.63
C PHE A 111 4.14 5.64 -3.08
N LEU A 112 4.83 4.90 -2.21
CA LEU A 112 6.09 5.36 -1.60
C LEU A 112 7.25 5.11 -2.57
N LYS A 113 7.87 6.17 -3.06
CA LYS A 113 9.07 6.09 -3.89
C LYS A 113 10.21 5.44 -3.11
N GLY A 114 10.93 4.54 -3.76
CA GLY A 114 12.06 3.85 -3.16
C GLY A 114 11.67 2.80 -2.11
N GLY A 115 10.39 2.70 -1.76
CA GLY A 115 9.87 1.72 -0.83
C GLY A 115 10.44 1.82 0.58
N ILE A 116 10.26 0.76 1.34
CA ILE A 116 10.80 0.67 2.71
C ILE A 116 12.32 0.85 2.78
N PRO A 117 13.12 0.35 1.81
CA PRO A 117 14.57 0.62 1.84
C PRO A 117 14.92 2.11 1.90
N LEU A 118 14.26 2.95 1.09
CA LEU A 118 14.52 4.40 1.14
C LEU A 118 13.97 5.02 2.42
N TRP A 119 12.82 4.59 2.89
CA TRP A 119 12.23 5.01 4.17
C TRP A 119 13.25 4.82 5.31
N LEU A 120 13.84 3.64 5.39
CA LEU A 120 14.86 3.32 6.41
C LEU A 120 16.15 4.11 6.20
N ALA A 121 16.60 4.26 4.95
CA ALA A 121 17.83 5.02 4.62
C ALA A 121 17.68 6.49 5.03
N ASP A 122 16.48 7.03 4.94
CA ASP A 122 16.19 8.42 5.36
C ASP A 122 16.00 8.54 6.88
N GLY A 123 16.17 7.46 7.63
CA GLY A 123 16.17 7.47 9.10
C GLY A 123 14.80 7.30 9.74
N TYR A 124 13.78 6.93 8.98
CA TYR A 124 12.45 6.72 9.54
C TYR A 124 12.27 5.29 10.07
N PRO A 125 11.47 5.10 11.14
CA PRO A 125 11.38 3.82 11.82
C PRO A 125 10.34 2.88 11.23
N LEU A 126 10.49 1.58 11.54
CA LEU A 126 9.41 0.61 11.39
C LEU A 126 8.83 0.27 12.77
N GLN A 127 7.59 -0.18 12.79
CA GLN A 127 6.91 -0.66 13.99
C GLN A 127 6.12 -1.92 13.65
N PRO A 128 5.83 -2.79 14.63
CA PRO A 128 4.94 -3.92 14.41
C PRO A 128 3.57 -3.46 13.93
N LEU A 129 2.91 -4.25 13.09
CA LEU A 129 1.53 -3.98 12.70
C LEU A 129 0.63 -4.00 13.95
N LEU A 130 -0.34 -3.09 13.98
CA LEU A 130 -1.34 -3.04 15.06
C LEU A 130 -2.33 -4.20 14.97
N ASN A 131 -2.60 -4.67 13.76
CA ASN A 131 -3.50 -5.78 13.49
C ASN A 131 -2.85 -6.76 12.53
N PRO A 132 -3.27 -8.05 12.54
CA PRO A 132 -2.78 -9.01 11.56
C PRO A 132 -3.03 -8.56 10.12
N ALA A 133 -2.20 -9.03 9.19
CA ALA A 133 -2.41 -8.78 7.78
C ALA A 133 -3.78 -9.29 7.33
N TYR A 134 -4.40 -8.56 6.42
CA TYR A 134 -5.70 -8.93 5.85
C TYR A 134 -5.63 -10.32 5.21
N SER A 135 -6.67 -11.11 5.44
CA SER A 135 -6.82 -12.43 4.88
C SER A 135 -8.30 -12.68 4.61
N VAL A 136 -8.58 -13.41 3.53
CA VAL A 136 -9.94 -13.84 3.20
C VAL A 136 -10.24 -15.25 3.70
N MET A 137 -9.26 -15.91 4.31
CA MET A 137 -9.46 -17.25 4.86
C MET A 137 -10.38 -17.19 6.08
N ARG A 138 -11.38 -18.04 6.06
CA ARG A 138 -12.26 -18.17 7.22
C ARG A 138 -11.51 -18.83 8.37
N LYS A 139 -11.64 -18.22 9.53
CA LYS A 139 -11.33 -18.93 10.77
C LYS A 139 -12.45 -19.91 11.03
N SER A 140 -12.09 -21.14 11.07
CA SER A 140 -13.02 -22.19 11.52
C SER A 140 -13.23 -22.11 13.03
#